data_ddf4bd8801258de5a712974ca8c0721e
#
_entry.id   ddf4bd8801258de5a712974ca8c0721e
#
_cell.length_a   1.000
_cell.length_b   1.000
_cell.length_c   1.000
_cell.angle_alpha   90.00
_cell.angle_beta   90.00
_cell.angle_gamma   90.00
#
_symmetry.space_group_name_H-M   'P 1'
#
loop_
_entity.id
_entity.type
_entity.pdbx_description
1 polymer ?
#
loop_
_entity_poly.entity_id
_entity_poly.type
_entity_poly.pdbx_seq_one_letter_code
_entity_poly.pdbx_strand_id
1 'polypeptide(L)'
;MRAVFVLIVLFASIAGAGLARAGDSMSYREMADTMQMDDTARFGKALFDRLEWRDGDTGEGRGVWDGQAWYGGDYDKLWVKSEGKYVSTGHDKGLRDADVELLWSRVISRWWNLQVGGRQDFGPGQSRTWVSVGVEGLAPQWFETEATFYASDEGRTAARLKAQYDLLLTQRLVLQPFAEANLYGHSDRQHQIGSGLSDLEVSIRLRYELRREFAPYIGVVWLRRFGGTADFVRAAGGAASDVELAVGLRVWL
;
A
#
# COMPACT_ATOMS: atom_id res chain seq x y z
N MET A 1 -5.32 11.83 26.06
CA MET A 1 -4.19 12.73 25.76
C MET A 1 -2.83 12.37 26.38
N ARG A 2 -2.67 11.39 27.28
CA ARG A 2 -1.36 11.06 27.90
C ARG A 2 -0.63 9.83 27.32
N ALA A 3 -1.27 9.00 26.53
CA ALA A 3 -0.70 7.76 26.00
C ALA A 3 0.01 7.89 24.64
N VAL A 4 -0.31 8.92 23.84
CA VAL A 4 0.25 9.12 22.48
C VAL A 4 1.65 9.75 22.55
N PHE A 5 1.97 10.51 23.61
CA PHE A 5 3.28 11.18 23.76
C PHE A 5 4.45 10.26 24.11
N VAL A 6 4.18 9.06 24.65
CA VAL A 6 5.24 8.13 25.09
C VAL A 6 5.85 7.32 23.93
N LEU A 7 5.12 7.12 22.85
CA LEU A 7 5.63 6.32 21.72
C LEU A 7 6.59 7.10 20.80
N ILE A 8 6.49 8.43 20.76
CA ILE A 8 7.35 9.29 19.93
C ILE A 8 8.74 9.48 20.52
N VAL A 9 8.90 9.35 21.85
CA VAL A 9 10.17 9.58 22.53
C VAL A 9 11.13 8.39 22.46
N LEU A 10 10.63 7.18 22.18
CA LEU A 10 11.49 5.97 22.16
C LEU A 10 12.25 5.76 20.84
N PHE A 11 11.90 6.45 19.75
CA PHE A 11 12.58 6.33 18.47
C PHE A 11 13.73 7.33 18.24
N ALA A 12 13.86 8.35 19.10
CA ALA A 12 14.92 9.38 18.97
C ALA A 12 16.28 8.95 19.52
N SER A 13 16.39 7.78 20.18
CA SER A 13 17.60 7.39 20.93
C SER A 13 18.57 6.45 20.18
N ILE A 14 18.32 6.09 18.91
CA ILE A 14 19.18 5.14 18.15
C ILE A 14 20.17 5.84 17.20
N ALA A 15 20.21 7.16 17.17
CA ALA A 15 21.11 7.92 16.26
C ALA A 15 22.50 8.23 16.86
N GLY A 16 22.97 7.46 17.82
CA GLY A 16 24.24 7.68 18.50
C GLY A 16 25.17 6.46 18.49
N ALA A 17 25.68 6.03 17.32
CA ALA A 17 26.74 5.03 17.24
C ALA A 17 27.89 5.53 16.36
N GLY A 18 28.97 5.97 17.01
CA GLY A 18 30.34 5.75 16.63
C GLY A 18 30.85 6.24 15.29
N LEU A 19 31.34 7.49 15.22
CA LEU A 19 32.29 7.92 14.20
C LEU A 19 33.64 7.22 14.43
N ALA A 20 33.91 6.16 13.72
CA ALA A 20 35.27 5.62 13.57
C ALA A 20 36.08 6.57 12.66
N ARG A 21 37.13 7.13 13.20
CA ARG A 21 38.09 7.98 12.50
C ARG A 21 38.99 7.08 11.67
N ALA A 22 38.76 6.99 10.38
CA ALA A 22 39.71 6.42 9.42
C ALA A 22 40.53 7.57 8.81
N GLY A 23 41.86 7.37 8.73
CA GLY A 23 42.77 8.37 8.19
C GLY A 23 42.59 8.65 6.71
N ASP A 24 43.03 9.82 6.29
CA ASP A 24 43.20 10.37 4.91
C ASP A 24 42.54 9.58 3.75
N SER A 25 41.26 9.38 3.85
CA SER A 25 40.42 8.96 2.74
C SER A 25 39.76 10.22 2.16
N MET A 26 39.90 10.41 0.87
CA MET A 26 39.17 11.39 0.10
C MET A 26 37.72 11.45 0.62
N SER A 27 37.22 12.63 0.93
CA SER A 27 35.85 12.76 1.43
C SER A 27 34.88 12.24 0.37
N TYR A 28 33.73 11.74 0.79
CA TYR A 28 32.70 11.20 -0.13
C TYR A 28 32.32 12.22 -1.23
N ARG A 29 32.31 13.53 -0.88
CA ARG A 29 32.07 14.61 -1.85
C ARG A 29 33.19 14.76 -2.87
N GLU A 30 34.45 14.73 -2.44
CA GLU A 30 35.60 14.82 -3.37
C GLU A 30 35.67 13.60 -4.29
N MET A 31 35.26 12.43 -3.80
CA MET A 31 35.17 11.22 -4.61
C MET A 31 34.04 11.32 -5.63
N ALA A 32 32.87 11.83 -5.24
CA ALA A 32 31.71 12.05 -6.10
C ALA A 32 32.03 13.07 -7.20
N ASP A 33 32.65 14.20 -6.85
CA ASP A 33 33.10 15.22 -7.81
C ASP A 33 34.14 14.68 -8.79
N THR A 34 35.10 13.86 -8.31
CA THR A 34 36.12 13.23 -9.15
C THR A 34 35.52 12.21 -10.13
N MET A 35 34.50 11.48 -9.70
CA MET A 35 33.79 10.48 -10.50
C MET A 35 32.64 11.07 -11.32
N GLN A 36 32.39 12.38 -11.24
CA GLN A 36 31.23 13.03 -11.86
C GLN A 36 29.90 12.37 -11.47
N MET A 37 29.80 11.85 -10.25
CA MET A 37 28.56 11.31 -9.71
C MET A 37 27.70 12.47 -9.16
N ASP A 38 26.49 12.61 -9.67
CA ASP A 38 25.54 13.58 -9.12
C ASP A 38 24.71 12.91 -8.00
N ASP A 39 25.24 12.94 -6.78
CA ASP A 39 24.56 12.42 -5.58
C ASP A 39 23.38 13.27 -5.15
N THR A 40 23.15 14.41 -5.82
CA THR A 40 22.00 15.30 -5.55
C THR A 40 20.85 15.09 -6.51
N ALA A 41 21.02 14.20 -7.48
CA ALA A 41 19.99 13.89 -8.47
C ALA A 41 18.70 13.46 -7.79
N ARG A 42 17.59 13.99 -8.27
CA ARG A 42 16.24 13.63 -7.80
C ARG A 42 15.47 13.01 -8.94
N PHE A 43 14.76 11.97 -8.62
CA PHE A 43 13.95 11.22 -9.56
C PHE A 43 12.51 11.17 -9.09
N GLY A 44 11.61 10.92 -10.00
CA GLY A 44 10.21 10.71 -9.71
C GLY A 44 9.65 9.59 -10.56
N LYS A 45 8.65 8.91 -10.05
CA LYS A 45 7.90 7.88 -10.76
C LYS A 45 6.45 7.97 -10.33
N ALA A 46 5.54 7.81 -11.29
CA ALA A 46 4.14 7.57 -11.04
C ALA A 46 3.77 6.19 -11.58
N LEU A 47 3.05 5.41 -10.79
CA LEU A 47 2.63 4.06 -11.12
C LEU A 47 1.16 3.90 -10.74
N PHE A 48 0.35 3.44 -11.66
CA PHE A 48 -0.93 2.82 -11.39
C PHE A 48 -0.74 1.32 -11.53
N ASP A 49 -0.62 0.63 -10.41
CA ASP A 49 -0.41 -0.81 -10.40
C ASP A 49 -1.71 -1.53 -10.75
N ARG A 50 -2.84 -0.96 -10.33
CA ARG A 50 -4.18 -1.46 -10.63
C ARG A 50 -5.08 -0.32 -11.11
N LEU A 51 -5.56 -0.44 -12.32
CA LEU A 51 -6.70 0.27 -12.88
C LEU A 51 -7.59 -0.81 -13.47
N GLU A 52 -8.54 -1.33 -12.67
CA GLU A 52 -9.26 -2.53 -13.06
C GLU A 52 -10.76 -2.41 -12.88
N TRP A 53 -11.45 -3.09 -13.74
CA TRP A 53 -12.86 -3.40 -13.61
C TRP A 53 -13.00 -4.81 -13.05
N ARG A 54 -13.80 -4.96 -12.00
CA ARG A 54 -14.12 -6.24 -11.38
C ARG A 54 -15.61 -6.53 -11.54
N ASP A 55 -15.91 -7.78 -11.83
CA ASP A 55 -17.28 -8.31 -11.86
C ASP A 55 -17.31 -9.63 -11.09
N GLY A 56 -18.19 -9.73 -10.13
CA GLY A 56 -18.32 -10.89 -9.25
C GLY A 56 -19.70 -11.53 -9.30
N ASP A 57 -19.89 -12.57 -8.50
CA ASP A 57 -21.15 -13.34 -8.44
C ASP A 57 -22.35 -12.50 -8.00
N THR A 58 -22.13 -11.35 -7.38
CA THR A 58 -23.18 -10.41 -6.96
C THR A 58 -23.75 -9.58 -8.11
N GLY A 59 -23.13 -9.61 -9.32
CA GLY A 59 -23.53 -8.81 -10.48
C GLY A 59 -23.28 -7.31 -10.31
N GLU A 60 -22.49 -6.92 -9.30
CA GLU A 60 -22.09 -5.54 -9.09
C GLU A 60 -20.73 -5.25 -9.72
N GLY A 61 -20.75 -4.50 -10.82
CA GLY A 61 -19.52 -4.05 -11.46
C GLY A 61 -18.81 -2.98 -10.60
N ARG A 62 -17.51 -3.14 -10.39
CA ARG A 62 -16.66 -2.26 -9.55
C ARG A 62 -15.44 -1.79 -10.31
N GLY A 63 -15.20 -0.48 -10.30
CA GLY A 63 -13.91 0.10 -10.68
C GLY A 63 -12.99 0.11 -9.46
N VAL A 64 -11.76 -0.39 -9.60
CA VAL A 64 -10.75 -0.40 -8.53
C VAL A 64 -9.49 0.27 -9.05
N TRP A 65 -8.89 1.14 -8.24
CA TRP A 65 -7.59 1.72 -8.53
C TRP A 65 -6.63 1.54 -7.35
N ASP A 66 -5.36 1.43 -7.69
CA ASP A 66 -4.24 1.49 -6.78
C ASP A 66 -3.11 2.21 -7.52
N GLY A 67 -2.82 3.40 -7.06
CA GLY A 67 -1.85 4.28 -7.68
C GLY A 67 -0.89 4.87 -6.66
N GLN A 68 0.35 5.05 -7.07
CA GLN A 68 1.38 5.64 -6.25
C GLN A 68 2.32 6.51 -7.07
N ALA A 69 2.82 7.56 -6.45
CA ALA A 69 3.85 8.40 -7.03
C ALA A 69 4.87 8.76 -5.97
N TRP A 70 6.13 8.86 -6.36
CA TRP A 70 7.17 9.30 -5.46
C TRP A 70 8.12 10.26 -6.15
N TYR A 71 8.75 11.11 -5.32
CA TYR A 71 9.78 12.03 -5.75
C TYR A 71 10.84 12.18 -4.65
N GLY A 72 12.11 12.13 -5.00
CA GLY A 72 13.20 12.30 -4.04
C GLY A 72 14.55 11.84 -4.54
N GLY A 73 15.50 11.76 -3.62
CA GLY A 73 16.84 11.23 -3.84
C GLY A 73 16.94 9.74 -3.53
N ASP A 74 18.16 9.25 -3.37
CA ASP A 74 18.41 7.82 -3.12
C ASP A 74 17.89 7.35 -1.76
N TYR A 75 18.05 8.17 -0.72
CA TYR A 75 17.73 7.79 0.65
C TYR A 75 16.36 8.25 1.12
N ASP A 76 15.95 9.46 0.72
CA ASP A 76 14.73 10.09 1.19
C ASP A 76 13.80 10.40 0.03
N LYS A 77 12.54 9.97 0.12
CA LYS A 77 11.51 10.18 -0.89
C LYS A 77 10.21 10.64 -0.25
N LEU A 78 9.50 11.49 -0.94
CA LEU A 78 8.10 11.80 -0.67
C LEU A 78 7.23 10.88 -1.53
N TRP A 79 6.28 10.20 -0.90
CA TRP A 79 5.33 9.32 -1.56
C TRP A 79 3.91 9.83 -1.42
N VAL A 80 3.16 9.67 -2.47
CA VAL A 80 1.70 9.80 -2.47
C VAL A 80 1.15 8.47 -2.95
N LYS A 81 0.30 7.83 -2.14
CA LYS A 81 -0.43 6.61 -2.51
C LYS A 81 -1.92 6.90 -2.51
N SER A 82 -2.67 6.30 -3.40
CA SER A 82 -4.13 6.39 -3.45
C SER A 82 -4.72 5.07 -3.92
N GLU A 83 -5.63 4.55 -3.13
CA GLU A 83 -6.38 3.35 -3.44
C GLU A 83 -7.86 3.64 -3.34
N GLY A 84 -8.68 2.86 -4.06
CA GLY A 84 -10.11 2.98 -3.87
C GLY A 84 -10.95 2.07 -4.75
N LYS A 85 -12.24 2.03 -4.39
CA LYS A 85 -13.27 1.20 -5.02
C LYS A 85 -14.50 2.06 -5.34
N TYR A 86 -14.96 1.99 -6.58
CA TYR A 86 -16.18 2.65 -7.04
C TYR A 86 -17.17 1.61 -7.53
N VAL A 87 -18.33 1.54 -6.92
CA VAL A 87 -19.44 0.66 -7.36
C VAL A 87 -20.27 1.39 -8.40
N SER A 88 -20.41 0.79 -9.60
CA SER A 88 -21.11 1.41 -10.74
C SER A 88 -22.54 0.93 -10.93
N THR A 89 -22.87 -0.27 -10.45
CA THR A 89 -24.16 -0.91 -10.61
C THR A 89 -24.77 -1.26 -9.26
N GLY A 90 -26.10 -1.36 -9.18
CA GLY A 90 -26.78 -1.68 -7.94
C GLY A 90 -27.44 -0.45 -7.26
N HIS A 91 -28.01 -0.67 -6.08
CA HIS A 91 -28.71 0.37 -5.29
C HIS A 91 -27.74 1.36 -4.66
N ASP A 92 -26.51 0.95 -4.47
CA ASP A 92 -25.47 1.64 -3.71
C ASP A 92 -24.32 2.16 -4.61
N LYS A 93 -24.66 2.86 -5.67
CA LYS A 93 -23.65 3.46 -6.58
C LYS A 93 -22.83 4.53 -5.89
N GLY A 94 -21.51 4.52 -6.13
CA GLY A 94 -20.62 5.57 -5.63
C GLY A 94 -19.28 5.08 -5.15
N LEU A 95 -18.52 6.03 -4.62
CA LEU A 95 -17.24 5.77 -3.98
C LEU A 95 -17.48 4.98 -2.69
N ARG A 96 -16.82 3.85 -2.53
CA ARG A 96 -16.97 3.00 -1.34
C ARG A 96 -15.83 3.17 -0.38
N ASP A 97 -14.67 2.73 -0.77
CA ASP A 97 -13.47 2.81 0.04
C ASP A 97 -12.41 3.51 -0.80
N ALA A 98 -12.02 4.70 -0.43
CA ALA A 98 -10.92 5.39 -1.04
C ALA A 98 -10.03 5.99 0.03
N ASP A 99 -8.75 5.98 -0.20
CA ASP A 99 -7.80 6.65 0.66
C ASP A 99 -6.72 7.38 -0.15
N VAL A 100 -6.12 8.35 0.52
CA VAL A 100 -4.92 9.02 0.05
C VAL A 100 -3.92 9.05 1.19
N GLU A 101 -2.72 8.59 0.94
CA GLU A 101 -1.59 8.63 1.87
C GLU A 101 -0.51 9.57 1.39
N LEU A 102 0.03 10.39 2.29
CA LEU A 102 1.21 11.19 2.08
C LEU A 102 2.29 10.73 3.05
N LEU A 103 3.38 10.20 2.51
CA LEU A 103 4.40 9.51 3.29
C LEU A 103 5.79 10.06 3.00
N TRP A 104 6.57 10.27 4.04
CA TRP A 104 8.01 10.37 3.95
C TRP A 104 8.59 8.97 4.05
N SER A 105 9.43 8.59 3.08
CA SER A 105 10.06 7.28 2.98
C SER A 105 11.56 7.43 3.10
N ARG A 106 12.19 6.61 3.94
CA ARG A 106 13.64 6.57 4.12
C ARG A 106 14.19 5.15 4.06
N VAL A 107 15.26 4.99 3.31
CA VAL A 107 16.00 3.72 3.25
C VAL A 107 16.61 3.42 4.62
N ILE A 108 16.22 2.31 5.23
CA ILE A 108 16.75 1.83 6.52
C ILE A 108 17.68 0.63 6.35
N SER A 109 17.57 -0.08 5.23
CA SER A 109 18.47 -1.17 4.87
C SER A 109 18.50 -1.37 3.36
N ARG A 110 19.33 -2.31 2.88
CA ARG A 110 19.42 -2.66 1.44
C ARG A 110 18.07 -3.01 0.81
N TRP A 111 17.15 -3.56 1.61
CA TRP A 111 15.91 -4.13 1.11
C TRP A 111 14.65 -3.46 1.66
N TRP A 112 14.80 -2.57 2.65
CA TRP A 112 13.68 -2.02 3.39
C TRP A 112 13.73 -0.51 3.49
N ASN A 113 12.58 0.10 3.31
CA ASN A 113 12.30 1.50 3.55
C ASN A 113 11.35 1.63 4.74
N LEU A 114 11.61 2.60 5.59
CA LEU A 114 10.66 3.07 6.60
C LEU A 114 9.78 4.14 5.95
N GLN A 115 8.48 4.06 6.15
CA GLN A 115 7.52 5.06 5.71
C GLN A 115 6.77 5.63 6.90
N VAL A 116 6.66 6.96 6.98
CA VAL A 116 5.92 7.66 8.04
C VAL A 116 5.12 8.79 7.40
N GLY A 117 3.87 8.96 7.82
CA GLY A 117 3.05 10.02 7.26
C GLY A 117 1.61 10.03 7.74
N GLY A 118 0.72 10.44 6.87
CA GLY A 118 -0.71 10.51 7.15
C GLY A 118 -1.54 9.91 6.03
N ARG A 119 -2.69 9.41 6.41
CA ARG A 119 -3.71 8.86 5.53
C ARG A 119 -5.04 9.53 5.81
N GLN A 120 -5.76 9.81 4.74
CA GLN A 120 -7.13 10.30 4.77
C GLN A 120 -8.04 9.31 4.04
N ASP A 121 -9.04 8.77 4.75
CA ASP A 121 -10.06 7.92 4.16
C ASP A 121 -11.24 8.74 3.67
N PHE A 122 -11.78 8.33 2.52
CA PHE A 122 -12.97 8.87 1.89
C PHE A 122 -13.96 7.74 1.59
N GLY A 123 -15.25 8.00 1.68
CA GLY A 123 -16.28 7.00 1.37
C GLY A 123 -17.59 7.30 2.10
N PRO A 124 -18.48 6.32 2.17
CA PRO A 124 -19.71 6.44 2.95
C PRO A 124 -19.37 6.58 4.44
N GLY A 125 -20.00 7.57 5.09
CA GLY A 125 -19.76 7.89 6.49
C GLY A 125 -18.84 9.10 6.68
N GLN A 126 -18.31 9.24 7.89
CA GLN A 126 -17.42 10.33 8.24
C GLN A 126 -15.99 10.01 7.77
N SER A 127 -15.35 10.96 7.10
CA SER A 127 -13.94 10.85 6.72
C SER A 127 -13.06 10.62 7.95
N ARG A 128 -12.03 9.78 7.81
CA ARG A 128 -11.11 9.43 8.90
C ARG A 128 -9.70 9.84 8.56
N THR A 129 -9.02 10.43 9.53
CA THR A 129 -7.61 10.80 9.41
C THR A 129 -6.77 9.89 10.29
N TRP A 130 -5.66 9.42 9.75
CA TRP A 130 -4.75 8.50 10.41
C TRP A 130 -3.31 9.00 10.31
N VAL A 131 -2.55 8.77 11.35
CA VAL A 131 -1.09 8.78 11.28
C VAL A 131 -0.65 7.36 10.91
N SER A 132 0.29 7.24 9.99
CA SER A 132 0.80 5.97 9.50
C SER A 132 2.29 5.81 9.77
N VAL A 133 2.69 4.59 10.11
CA VAL A 133 4.08 4.15 10.18
C VAL A 133 4.17 2.75 9.61
N GLY A 134 5.09 2.52 8.69
CA GLY A 134 5.19 1.23 8.01
C GLY A 134 6.57 0.97 7.47
N VAL A 135 6.74 -0.23 6.95
CA VAL A 135 7.92 -0.66 6.23
C VAL A 135 7.48 -1.22 4.88
N GLU A 136 8.23 -0.90 3.85
CA GLU A 136 8.03 -1.41 2.49
C GLU A 136 9.37 -1.91 1.96
N GLY A 137 9.37 -3.05 1.30
CA GLY A 137 10.61 -3.59 0.76
C GLY A 137 10.48 -4.99 0.18
N LEU A 138 11.64 -5.60 -0.07
CA LEU A 138 11.74 -6.96 -0.60
C LEU A 138 12.04 -7.94 0.53
N ALA A 139 11.07 -8.80 0.82
CA ALA A 139 11.24 -9.96 1.70
C ALA A 139 12.06 -11.06 1.00
N PRO A 140 12.54 -12.10 1.74
CA PRO A 140 13.18 -13.25 1.15
C PRO A 140 12.39 -13.83 -0.03
N GLN A 141 13.08 -14.36 -1.04
CA GLN A 141 12.56 -14.84 -2.32
C GLN A 141 11.91 -13.75 -3.20
N TRP A 142 12.25 -12.46 -2.98
CA TRP A 142 11.84 -11.32 -3.81
C TRP A 142 10.34 -10.96 -3.74
N PHE A 143 9.69 -11.30 -2.63
CA PHE A 143 8.35 -10.81 -2.37
C PHE A 143 8.40 -9.31 -2.05
N GLU A 144 7.70 -8.51 -2.83
CA GLU A 144 7.42 -7.12 -2.47
C GLU A 144 6.41 -7.15 -1.32
N THR A 145 6.79 -6.55 -0.20
CA THR A 145 6.00 -6.62 1.04
C THR A 145 5.86 -5.22 1.62
N GLU A 146 4.66 -4.90 2.05
CA GLU A 146 4.34 -3.69 2.80
C GLU A 146 3.62 -4.07 4.09
N ALA A 147 4.04 -3.48 5.20
CA ALA A 147 3.37 -3.62 6.50
C ALA A 147 3.23 -2.23 7.11
N THR A 148 2.01 -1.74 7.24
CA THR A 148 1.72 -0.39 7.74
C THR A 148 0.76 -0.45 8.91
N PHE A 149 1.08 0.28 9.96
CA PHE A 149 0.25 0.51 11.13
C PHE A 149 -0.33 1.92 11.10
N TYR A 150 -1.60 2.04 11.45
CA TYR A 150 -2.35 3.28 11.46
C TYR A 150 -2.92 3.56 12.86
N ALA A 151 -2.88 4.82 13.27
CA ALA A 151 -3.52 5.30 14.49
C ALA A 151 -4.27 6.59 14.21
N SER A 152 -5.54 6.69 14.64
CA SER A 152 -6.34 7.91 14.51
C SER A 152 -6.40 8.70 15.80
N ASP A 153 -6.81 9.95 15.72
CA ASP A 153 -7.03 10.86 16.85
C ASP A 153 -8.15 10.39 17.79
N GLU A 154 -9.08 9.58 17.29
CA GLU A 154 -10.15 8.96 18.08
C GLU A 154 -9.70 7.70 18.85
N GLY A 155 -8.42 7.37 18.83
CA GLY A 155 -7.86 6.19 19.49
C GLY A 155 -8.11 4.88 18.74
N ARG A 156 -8.58 4.94 17.51
CA ARG A 156 -8.70 3.75 16.64
C ARG A 156 -7.35 3.36 16.11
N THR A 157 -7.14 2.06 15.92
CA THR A 157 -5.93 1.50 15.34
C THR A 157 -6.26 0.56 14.21
N ALA A 158 -5.39 0.51 13.20
CA ALA A 158 -5.52 -0.44 12.09
C ALA A 158 -4.12 -0.89 11.64
N ALA A 159 -4.07 -2.02 10.94
CA ALA A 159 -2.86 -2.48 10.27
C ALA A 159 -3.22 -3.03 8.90
N ARG A 160 -2.37 -2.77 7.91
CA ARG A 160 -2.47 -3.31 6.56
C ARG A 160 -1.20 -4.07 6.23
N LEU A 161 -1.36 -5.26 5.69
CA LEU A 161 -0.27 -6.10 5.21
C LEU A 161 -0.52 -6.40 3.74
N LYS A 162 0.47 -6.13 2.89
CA LYS A 162 0.44 -6.47 1.46
C LYS A 162 1.65 -7.32 1.11
N ALA A 163 1.46 -8.27 0.23
CA ALA A 163 2.53 -9.05 -0.36
C ALA A 163 2.21 -9.35 -1.82
N GLN A 164 3.18 -9.17 -2.70
CA GLN A 164 3.07 -9.52 -4.11
C GLN A 164 4.36 -10.09 -4.65
N TYR A 165 4.25 -10.81 -5.74
CA TYR A 165 5.39 -11.39 -6.42
C TYR A 165 5.19 -11.38 -7.94
N ASP A 166 6.20 -10.98 -8.70
CA ASP A 166 6.17 -11.01 -10.16
C ASP A 166 6.89 -12.26 -10.67
N LEU A 167 6.13 -13.28 -11.06
CA LEU A 167 6.64 -14.50 -11.67
C LEU A 167 6.67 -14.34 -13.20
N LEU A 168 7.86 -14.16 -13.75
CA LEU A 168 8.07 -14.05 -15.19
C LEU A 168 7.93 -15.43 -15.86
N LEU A 169 6.80 -15.67 -16.51
CA LEU A 169 6.59 -16.87 -17.33
C LEU A 169 7.33 -16.77 -18.66
N THR A 170 7.38 -15.56 -19.21
CA THR A 170 8.19 -15.19 -20.38
C THR A 170 8.74 -13.78 -20.16
N GLN A 171 9.50 -13.24 -21.11
CA GLN A 171 9.98 -11.85 -21.04
C GLN A 171 8.87 -10.78 -21.01
N ARG A 172 7.64 -11.14 -21.37
CA ARG A 172 6.48 -10.22 -21.47
C ARG A 172 5.26 -10.70 -20.71
N LEU A 173 5.22 -11.98 -20.36
CA LEU A 173 4.08 -12.57 -19.65
C LEU A 173 4.46 -12.79 -18.21
N VAL A 174 3.77 -12.10 -17.31
CA VAL A 174 4.04 -12.09 -15.88
C VAL A 174 2.81 -12.59 -15.14
N LEU A 175 2.98 -13.58 -14.29
CA LEU A 175 1.96 -14.02 -13.35
C LEU A 175 2.22 -13.34 -12.01
N GLN A 176 1.24 -12.60 -11.51
CA GLN A 176 1.36 -11.82 -10.27
C GLN A 176 0.36 -12.34 -9.22
N PRO A 177 0.78 -13.21 -8.29
CA PRO A 177 0.05 -13.44 -7.06
C PRO A 177 0.16 -12.21 -6.15
N PHE A 178 -0.95 -11.89 -5.48
CA PHE A 178 -1.08 -10.79 -4.55
C PHE A 178 -1.93 -11.20 -3.37
N ALA A 179 -1.59 -10.72 -2.19
CA ALA A 179 -2.38 -10.87 -0.97
C ALA A 179 -2.37 -9.55 -0.18
N GLU A 180 -3.53 -9.18 0.37
CA GLU A 180 -3.70 -8.04 1.26
C GLU A 180 -4.60 -8.42 2.43
N ALA A 181 -4.19 -8.07 3.65
CA ALA A 181 -4.95 -8.29 4.86
C ALA A 181 -5.10 -6.98 5.63
N ASN A 182 -6.32 -6.65 6.03
CA ASN A 182 -6.66 -5.48 6.82
C ASN A 182 -7.14 -5.90 8.21
N LEU A 183 -6.53 -5.32 9.24
CA LEU A 183 -6.83 -5.57 10.64
C LEU A 183 -7.23 -4.26 11.33
N TYR A 184 -8.23 -4.31 12.20
CA TYR A 184 -8.69 -3.15 12.97
C TYR A 184 -8.72 -3.46 14.47
N GLY A 185 -8.26 -2.53 15.28
CA GLY A 185 -8.24 -2.68 16.75
C GLY A 185 -9.62 -2.54 17.39
N HIS A 186 -10.52 -1.79 16.76
CA HIS A 186 -11.88 -1.53 17.26
C HIS A 186 -12.92 -1.71 16.16
N SER A 187 -14.13 -2.14 16.57
CA SER A 187 -15.26 -2.22 15.63
C SER A 187 -15.82 -0.82 15.34
N ASP A 188 -16.11 -0.58 14.07
CA ASP A 188 -16.74 0.65 13.57
C ASP A 188 -18.01 0.31 12.78
N ARG A 189 -19.15 0.50 13.45
CA ARG A 189 -20.47 0.21 12.86
C ARG A 189 -20.83 1.14 11.70
N GLN A 190 -20.36 2.37 11.72
CA GLN A 190 -20.66 3.34 10.65
C GLN A 190 -20.01 2.92 9.33
N HIS A 191 -18.83 2.34 9.41
CA HIS A 191 -18.08 1.83 8.25
C HIS A 191 -18.25 0.32 8.04
N GLN A 192 -19.09 -0.34 8.86
CA GLN A 192 -19.31 -1.80 8.81
C GLN A 192 -18.03 -2.63 8.99
N ILE A 193 -17.11 -2.15 9.83
CA ILE A 193 -15.82 -2.77 10.13
C ILE A 193 -15.88 -3.43 11.51
N GLY A 194 -15.50 -4.71 11.59
CA GLY A 194 -15.32 -5.44 12.83
C GLY A 194 -13.88 -5.34 13.34
N SER A 195 -13.67 -5.56 14.64
CA SER A 195 -12.32 -5.65 15.23
C SER A 195 -11.63 -6.98 14.87
N GLY A 196 -10.31 -6.96 14.85
CA GLY A 196 -9.46 -8.09 14.45
C GLY A 196 -9.20 -8.09 12.94
N LEU A 197 -9.00 -9.28 12.37
CA LEU A 197 -8.89 -9.44 10.92
C LEU A 197 -10.25 -9.10 10.29
N SER A 198 -10.28 -8.04 9.50
CA SER A 198 -11.49 -7.54 8.85
C SER A 198 -11.72 -8.23 7.52
N ASP A 199 -10.72 -8.19 6.67
CA ASP A 199 -10.79 -8.75 5.33
C ASP A 199 -9.43 -9.26 4.85
N LEU A 200 -9.49 -10.17 3.89
CA LEU A 200 -8.36 -10.73 3.16
C LEU A 200 -8.72 -10.75 1.68
N GLU A 201 -7.92 -10.09 0.88
CA GLU A 201 -7.94 -10.19 -0.58
C GLU A 201 -6.76 -11.05 -1.04
N VAL A 202 -7.04 -12.07 -1.84
CA VAL A 202 -6.02 -12.86 -2.53
C VAL A 202 -6.35 -12.85 -4.00
N SER A 203 -5.37 -12.61 -4.84
CA SER A 203 -5.60 -12.57 -6.28
C SER A 203 -4.42 -13.09 -7.07
N ILE A 204 -4.72 -13.52 -8.28
CA ILE A 204 -3.74 -13.90 -9.29
C ILE A 204 -4.07 -13.14 -10.56
N ARG A 205 -3.10 -12.40 -11.07
CA ARG A 205 -3.23 -11.61 -12.30
C ARG A 205 -2.23 -12.11 -13.33
N LEU A 206 -2.68 -12.26 -14.56
CA LEU A 206 -1.84 -12.58 -15.71
C LEU A 206 -1.69 -11.31 -16.55
N ARG A 207 -0.51 -10.72 -16.49
CA ARG A 207 -0.16 -9.45 -17.11
C ARG A 207 0.66 -9.69 -18.36
N TYR A 208 0.32 -8.99 -19.46
CA TYR A 208 1.10 -9.01 -20.67
C TYR A 208 1.72 -7.63 -20.95
N GLU A 209 3.03 -7.52 -20.92
CA GLU A 209 3.77 -6.28 -21.16
C GLU A 209 3.85 -5.97 -22.66
N LEU A 210 2.91 -5.18 -23.16
CA LEU A 210 2.98 -4.62 -24.52
C LEU A 210 4.16 -3.68 -24.67
N ARG A 211 4.32 -2.81 -23.68
CA ARG A 211 5.48 -1.99 -23.38
C ARG A 211 5.73 -2.10 -21.89
N ARG A 212 6.93 -1.75 -21.44
CA ARG A 212 7.22 -1.77 -19.99
C ARG A 212 6.30 -0.84 -19.21
N GLU A 213 5.96 0.31 -19.82
CA GLU A 213 5.11 1.35 -19.24
C GLU A 213 3.60 1.03 -19.31
N PHE A 214 3.21 0.05 -20.14
CA PHE A 214 1.80 -0.27 -20.39
C PHE A 214 1.58 -1.77 -20.52
N ALA A 215 0.84 -2.32 -19.56
CA ALA A 215 0.59 -3.74 -19.50
C ALA A 215 -0.87 -4.04 -19.12
N PRO A 216 -1.71 -4.49 -20.07
CA PRO A 216 -3.02 -5.04 -19.77
C PRO A 216 -2.90 -6.38 -19.04
N TYR A 217 -3.91 -6.68 -18.23
CA TYR A 217 -3.99 -7.94 -17.50
C TYR A 217 -5.43 -8.42 -17.31
N ILE A 218 -5.54 -9.70 -17.05
CA ILE A 218 -6.76 -10.35 -16.56
C ILE A 218 -6.42 -11.03 -15.24
N GLY A 219 -7.40 -11.19 -14.37
CA GLY A 219 -7.15 -11.83 -13.07
C GLY A 219 -8.40 -12.38 -12.42
N VAL A 220 -8.16 -13.15 -11.36
CA VAL A 220 -9.18 -13.63 -10.44
C VAL A 220 -8.84 -13.10 -9.06
N VAL A 221 -9.83 -12.54 -8.40
CA VAL A 221 -9.72 -11.95 -7.07
C VAL A 221 -10.67 -12.70 -6.14
N TRP A 222 -10.15 -13.23 -5.05
CA TRP A 222 -10.94 -13.78 -3.96
C TRP A 222 -10.88 -12.84 -2.78
N LEU A 223 -12.05 -12.35 -2.37
CA LEU A 223 -12.22 -11.49 -1.22
C LEU A 223 -12.97 -12.24 -0.13
N ARG A 224 -12.47 -12.20 1.10
CA ARG A 224 -13.14 -12.77 2.26
C ARG A 224 -13.14 -11.80 3.43
N ARG A 225 -14.30 -11.61 4.03
CA ARG A 225 -14.52 -10.82 5.24
C ARG A 225 -14.63 -11.74 6.44
N PHE A 226 -14.13 -11.28 7.60
CA PHE A 226 -14.05 -12.08 8.82
C PHE A 226 -14.74 -11.38 9.99
N GLY A 227 -15.03 -12.14 11.05
CA GLY A 227 -15.53 -11.65 12.32
C GLY A 227 -16.72 -10.68 12.19
N GLY A 228 -16.69 -9.60 12.94
CA GLY A 228 -17.74 -8.59 12.92
C GLY A 228 -17.97 -7.93 11.57
N THR A 229 -16.95 -7.80 10.72
CA THR A 229 -17.10 -7.29 9.35
C THR A 229 -17.99 -8.22 8.51
N ALA A 230 -17.75 -9.52 8.60
CA ALA A 230 -18.60 -10.51 7.92
C ALA A 230 -20.05 -10.50 8.44
N ASP A 231 -20.25 -10.26 9.74
CA ASP A 231 -21.57 -10.19 10.33
C ASP A 231 -22.34 -8.93 9.86
N PHE A 232 -21.68 -7.79 9.78
CA PHE A 232 -22.27 -6.56 9.22
C PHE A 232 -22.68 -6.74 7.76
N VAL A 233 -21.83 -7.35 6.94
CA VAL A 233 -22.14 -7.59 5.52
C VAL A 233 -23.30 -8.55 5.36
N ARG A 234 -23.35 -9.65 6.14
CA ARG A 234 -24.49 -10.59 6.12
C ARG A 234 -25.80 -9.93 6.58
N ALA A 235 -25.72 -9.10 7.61
CA ALA A 235 -26.89 -8.35 8.09
C ALA A 235 -27.43 -7.36 7.04
N ALA A 236 -26.58 -6.84 6.16
CA ALA A 236 -26.95 -6.02 5.02
C ALA A 236 -27.37 -6.85 3.78
N GLY A 237 -27.44 -8.19 3.89
CA GLY A 237 -27.82 -9.08 2.78
C GLY A 237 -26.69 -9.42 1.81
N GLY A 238 -25.46 -9.03 2.11
CA GLY A 238 -24.29 -9.31 1.29
C GLY A 238 -23.58 -10.63 1.62
N ALA A 239 -22.67 -11.05 0.74
CA ALA A 239 -21.83 -12.22 0.93
C ALA A 239 -20.51 -11.87 1.66
N ALA A 240 -20.14 -12.72 2.65
CA ALA A 240 -18.86 -12.55 3.35
C ALA A 240 -17.64 -13.02 2.54
N SER A 241 -17.87 -13.75 1.44
CA SER A 241 -16.83 -14.18 0.52
C SER A 241 -17.34 -13.95 -0.90
N ASP A 242 -16.45 -13.48 -1.78
CA ASP A 242 -16.76 -13.20 -3.17
C ASP A 242 -15.57 -13.61 -4.06
N VAL A 243 -15.86 -14.05 -5.27
CA VAL A 243 -14.85 -14.32 -6.31
C VAL A 243 -15.17 -13.42 -7.49
N GLU A 244 -14.23 -12.59 -7.87
CA GLU A 244 -14.39 -11.57 -8.90
C GLU A 244 -13.42 -11.83 -10.05
N LEU A 245 -13.91 -11.63 -11.27
CA LEU A 245 -13.05 -11.53 -12.45
C LEU A 245 -12.60 -10.08 -12.60
N ALA A 246 -11.31 -9.89 -12.80
CA ALA A 246 -10.70 -8.58 -13.00
C ALA A 246 -10.11 -8.45 -14.39
N VAL A 247 -10.38 -7.30 -15.03
CA VAL A 247 -9.71 -6.87 -16.27
C VAL A 247 -9.16 -5.47 -16.04
N GLY A 248 -7.89 -5.27 -16.32
CA GLY A 248 -7.27 -4.01 -15.99
C GLY A 248 -6.00 -3.69 -16.74
N LEU A 249 -5.41 -2.57 -16.33
CA LEU A 249 -4.19 -2.01 -16.89
C LEU A 249 -3.22 -1.67 -15.74
N ARG A 250 -1.94 -1.94 -15.97
CA ARG A 250 -0.83 -1.38 -15.21
C ARG A 250 -0.12 -0.36 -16.07
N VAL A 251 0.07 0.85 -15.53
CA VAL A 251 0.69 1.96 -16.26
C VAL A 251 1.68 2.67 -15.34
N TRP A 252 2.87 3.01 -15.85
CA TRP A 252 3.82 3.84 -15.12
C TRP A 252 4.50 4.87 -16.03
N LEU A 253 4.96 5.99 -15.41
CA LEU A 253 5.61 7.13 -16.03
C LEU A 253 6.86 7.52 -15.23
#